data_212e2860b9392b9774a38c2b666a301a
#
_entry.id   212e2860b9392b9774a38c2b666a301a
#
_cell.length_a   1.000
_cell.length_b   1.000
_cell.length_c   1.000
_cell.angle_alpha   90.00
_cell.angle_beta   90.00
_cell.angle_gamma   90.00
#
_symmetry.space_group_name_H-M   'P 1'
#
loop_
_entity.id
_entity.type
_entity.pdbx_description
1 polymer ?
#
loop_
_entity_poly.entity_id
_entity_poly.type
_entity_poly.pdbx_seq_one_letter_code
_entity_poly.pdbx_strand_id
1 'polypeptide(L)'
;MRANPRDSCLYFSMNIQVAVLCDAATDDNGKLNLLGSFDTIYAPQLPAVHPQCAVALRVTFSAGDEGQHQLALNFINADGRSIMPPIEVPVAVTLPADALFLTRNFVVNIQQLRFAEAGLYSVDVRLDGQSQAGIPLLVKLIQRTAA
;
A
#
# COMPACT_ATOMS: atom_id res chain seq x y z
N MET A 1 -9.25 -38.34 5.50
CA MET A 1 -8.20 -37.54 6.15
C MET A 1 -8.78 -36.15 6.42
N ARG A 2 -8.98 -35.82 7.66
CA ARG A 2 -9.48 -34.49 8.01
C ARG A 2 -8.37 -33.48 7.78
N ALA A 3 -8.67 -32.46 6.97
CA ALA A 3 -7.79 -31.33 6.84
C ALA A 3 -7.59 -30.70 8.24
N ASN A 4 -6.35 -30.53 8.65
CA ASN A 4 -6.03 -29.80 9.86
C ASN A 4 -6.62 -28.40 9.74
N PRO A 5 -7.29 -27.85 10.77
CA PRO A 5 -7.75 -26.46 10.73
C PRO A 5 -6.65 -25.46 10.35
N ARG A 6 -5.39 -25.82 10.62
CA ARG A 6 -4.25 -25.02 10.18
C ARG A 6 -4.04 -25.07 8.67
N ASP A 7 -4.45 -26.15 8.00
CA ASP A 7 -4.28 -26.29 6.55
C ASP A 7 -5.29 -25.44 5.79
N SER A 8 -6.48 -25.20 6.37
CA SER A 8 -7.44 -24.25 5.81
C SER A 8 -6.93 -22.80 5.93
N CYS A 9 -6.04 -22.53 6.88
CA CYS A 9 -5.38 -21.23 7.01
C CYS A 9 -4.32 -20.99 5.94
N LEU A 10 -3.89 -22.02 5.20
CA LEU A 10 -3.00 -21.84 4.05
C LEU A 10 -3.70 -21.08 2.92
N TYR A 11 -5.03 -21.15 2.85
CA TYR A 11 -5.82 -20.33 1.93
C TYR A 11 -5.92 -18.89 2.41
N PHE A 12 -5.57 -18.63 3.68
CA PHE A 12 -5.52 -17.30 4.29
C PHE A 12 -4.08 -16.92 4.63
N SER A 13 -3.09 -17.46 3.88
CA SER A 13 -1.76 -16.88 3.97
C SER A 13 -1.92 -15.38 3.69
N MET A 14 -1.09 -14.57 4.27
CA MET A 14 -1.10 -13.11 4.24
C MET A 14 -2.04 -12.55 3.16
N ASN A 15 -3.02 -11.78 3.57
CA ASN A 15 -4.01 -11.18 2.68
C ASN A 15 -4.05 -9.67 2.88
N ILE A 16 -3.88 -8.94 1.79
CA ILE A 16 -4.05 -7.50 1.81
C ILE A 16 -5.52 -7.19 1.61
N GLN A 17 -6.18 -6.72 2.67
CA GLN A 17 -7.60 -6.36 2.64
C GLN A 17 -7.82 -4.99 2.03
N VAL A 18 -6.92 -4.06 2.31
CA VAL A 18 -6.99 -2.67 1.83
C VAL A 18 -5.61 -2.24 1.39
N ALA A 19 -5.54 -1.62 0.23
CA ALA A 19 -4.33 -0.99 -0.29
C ALA A 19 -4.77 0.22 -1.11
N VAL A 20 -4.58 1.41 -0.57
CA VAL A 20 -5.04 2.65 -1.22
C VAL A 20 -4.08 3.79 -0.98
N LEU A 21 -4.13 4.77 -1.90
CA LEU A 21 -3.62 6.11 -1.68
C LEU A 21 -4.76 6.97 -1.15
N CYS A 22 -4.46 7.81 -0.16
CA CYS A 22 -5.46 8.68 0.46
C CYS A 22 -4.80 9.98 0.94
N ASP A 23 -5.64 10.95 1.28
CA ASP A 23 -5.14 12.21 1.85
C ASP A 23 -4.58 11.99 3.25
N ALA A 24 -5.27 11.19 4.05
CA ALA A 24 -4.85 10.86 5.41
C ALA A 24 -5.46 9.53 5.84
N ALA A 25 -4.77 8.86 6.77
CA ALA A 25 -5.28 7.63 7.38
C ALA A 25 -4.81 7.56 8.82
N THR A 26 -5.59 6.88 9.65
CA THR A 26 -5.23 6.63 11.05
C THR A 26 -5.58 5.19 11.43
N ASP A 27 -4.80 4.67 12.36
CA ASP A 27 -5.11 3.42 13.04
C ASP A 27 -5.68 3.77 14.42
N ASP A 28 -6.94 3.42 14.65
CA ASP A 28 -7.60 3.66 15.92
C ASP A 28 -8.00 2.31 16.54
N ASN A 29 -7.21 1.86 17.50
CA ASN A 29 -7.41 0.57 18.17
C ASN A 29 -7.61 -0.59 17.18
N GLY A 30 -6.79 -0.65 16.15
CA GLY A 30 -6.84 -1.70 15.14
C GLY A 30 -7.85 -1.44 14.02
N LYS A 31 -8.56 -0.31 14.07
CA LYS A 31 -9.48 0.10 13.00
C LYS A 31 -8.78 1.08 12.08
N LEU A 32 -8.86 0.82 10.79
CA LEU A 32 -8.27 1.70 9.79
C LEU A 32 -9.29 2.74 9.37
N ASN A 33 -8.96 4.02 9.58
CA ASN A 33 -9.76 5.15 9.11
C ASN A 33 -9.09 5.79 7.91
N LEU A 34 -9.85 5.99 6.85
CA LEU A 34 -9.37 6.56 5.60
C LEU A 34 -10.11 7.87 5.32
N LEU A 35 -9.35 8.87 4.91
CA LEU A 35 -9.91 10.14 4.46
C LEU A 35 -9.39 10.44 3.06
N GLY A 36 -10.32 10.54 2.10
CA GLY A 36 -10.00 10.95 0.75
C GLY A 36 -9.12 9.98 -0.01
N SER A 37 -9.58 8.74 -0.24
CA SER A 37 -8.86 7.81 -1.10
C SER A 37 -8.96 8.28 -2.56
N PHE A 38 -7.87 8.16 -3.30
CA PHE A 38 -7.80 8.66 -4.67
C PHE A 38 -6.91 7.75 -5.52
N ASP A 39 -7.08 7.84 -6.82
CA ASP A 39 -6.27 7.15 -7.80
C ASP A 39 -5.80 8.09 -8.92
N THR A 40 -6.20 9.35 -8.88
CA THR A 40 -5.87 10.33 -9.93
C THR A 40 -5.43 11.65 -9.30
N ILE A 41 -4.32 12.16 -9.80
CA ILE A 41 -3.82 13.48 -9.46
C ILE A 41 -3.96 14.36 -10.69
N TYR A 42 -4.60 15.52 -10.52
CA TYR A 42 -4.74 16.52 -11.58
C TYR A 42 -3.68 17.58 -11.39
N ALA A 43 -2.78 17.72 -12.36
CA ALA A 43 -1.67 18.64 -12.30
C ALA A 43 -1.86 19.79 -13.30
N PRO A 44 -1.72 21.05 -12.88
CA PRO A 44 -1.81 22.19 -13.80
C PRO A 44 -0.56 22.33 -14.66
N GLN A 45 0.55 21.79 -14.21
CA GLN A 45 1.84 21.85 -14.91
C GLN A 45 2.74 20.70 -14.48
N LEU A 46 3.76 20.43 -15.26
CA LEU A 46 4.78 19.44 -14.97
C LEU A 46 6.15 20.10 -14.87
N PRO A 47 7.04 19.64 -13.99
CA PRO A 47 6.84 18.55 -13.04
C PRO A 47 5.82 18.93 -11.97
N ALA A 48 5.04 17.94 -11.54
CA ALA A 48 4.04 18.12 -10.50
C ALA A 48 4.56 17.62 -9.17
N VAL A 49 4.23 18.32 -8.10
CA VAL A 49 4.56 17.90 -6.74
C VAL A 49 3.25 17.77 -5.97
N HIS A 50 2.99 16.57 -5.48
CA HIS A 50 1.86 16.33 -4.59
C HIS A 50 2.35 16.50 -3.15
N PRO A 51 1.85 17.51 -2.41
CA PRO A 51 2.48 17.91 -1.15
C PRO A 51 2.44 16.84 -0.08
N GLN A 52 1.31 16.15 0.05
CA GLN A 52 1.13 15.18 1.12
C GLN A 52 0.07 14.15 0.74
N CYS A 53 0.38 12.89 1.00
CA CYS A 53 -0.59 11.80 0.90
C CYS A 53 -0.14 10.66 1.81
N ALA A 54 -0.94 9.62 1.89
CA ALA A 54 -0.60 8.43 2.64
C ALA A 54 -0.90 7.19 1.81
N VAL A 55 -0.06 6.17 1.96
CA VAL A 55 -0.39 4.81 1.56
C VAL A 55 -0.96 4.11 2.78
N ALA A 56 -2.18 3.61 2.68
CA ALA A 56 -2.84 2.91 3.76
C ALA A 56 -3.04 1.46 3.36
N LEU A 57 -2.56 0.56 4.21
CA LEU A 57 -2.66 -0.88 4.00
C LEU A 57 -3.33 -1.51 5.21
N ARG A 58 -4.17 -2.50 4.95
CA ARG A 58 -4.70 -3.37 5.98
C ARG A 58 -4.38 -4.81 5.60
N VAL A 59 -3.59 -5.48 6.41
CA VAL A 59 -3.03 -6.79 6.09
C VAL A 59 -3.40 -7.79 7.18
N THR A 60 -3.92 -8.93 6.77
CA THR A 60 -4.25 -10.03 7.66
C THR A 60 -3.19 -11.12 7.53
N PHE A 61 -2.63 -11.52 8.67
CA PHE A 61 -1.63 -12.57 8.77
C PHE A 61 -2.24 -13.79 9.46
N SER A 62 -1.79 -14.96 9.06
CA SER A 62 -2.16 -16.23 9.68
C SER A 62 -1.01 -16.79 10.52
N ALA A 63 -1.25 -17.92 11.19
CA ALA A 63 -0.22 -18.58 12.00
C ALA A 63 1.01 -18.97 11.18
N GLY A 64 0.82 -19.28 9.90
CA GLY A 64 1.93 -19.61 9.00
C GLY A 64 2.82 -18.43 8.64
N ASP A 65 2.36 -17.21 8.94
CA ASP A 65 3.10 -15.98 8.63
C ASP A 65 3.90 -15.46 9.84
N GLU A 66 3.91 -16.17 10.96
CA GLU A 66 4.67 -15.73 12.13
C GLU A 66 6.16 -15.60 11.79
N GLY A 67 6.79 -14.56 12.34
CA GLY A 67 8.20 -14.28 12.14
C GLY A 67 8.45 -12.87 11.67
N GLN A 68 9.66 -12.65 11.17
CA GLN A 68 10.10 -11.36 10.66
C GLN A 68 9.82 -11.26 9.16
N HIS A 69 9.22 -10.16 8.76
CA HIS A 69 8.91 -9.87 7.38
C HIS A 69 9.36 -8.47 7.02
N GLN A 70 9.48 -8.19 5.74
CA GLN A 70 9.79 -6.87 5.25
C GLN A 70 8.74 -6.44 4.24
N LEU A 71 8.05 -5.36 4.57
CA LEU A 71 7.10 -4.71 3.68
C LEU A 71 7.84 -3.64 2.89
N ALA A 72 7.65 -3.61 1.59
CA ALA A 72 8.25 -2.60 0.74
C ALA A 72 7.20 -1.95 -0.14
N LEU A 73 7.28 -0.63 -0.25
CA LEU A 73 6.43 0.17 -1.14
C LEU A 73 7.33 0.81 -2.18
N ASN A 74 7.05 0.55 -3.44
CA ASN A 74 7.82 1.10 -4.54
C ASN A 74 6.90 1.84 -5.50
N PHE A 75 7.13 3.15 -5.63
CA PHE A 75 6.42 3.98 -6.60
C PHE A 75 7.12 3.84 -7.94
N ILE A 76 6.41 3.29 -8.94
CA ILE A 76 6.96 3.01 -10.25
C ILE A 76 6.15 3.72 -11.33
N ASN A 77 6.83 4.06 -12.42
CA ASN A 77 6.19 4.60 -13.61
C ASN A 77 5.70 3.46 -14.53
N ALA A 78 5.16 3.82 -15.69
CA ALA A 78 4.62 2.85 -16.64
C ALA A 78 5.67 1.87 -17.16
N ASP A 79 6.96 2.25 -17.13
CA ASP A 79 8.07 1.40 -17.56
C ASP A 79 8.59 0.50 -16.42
N GLY A 80 7.97 0.56 -15.24
CA GLY A 80 8.39 -0.20 -14.07
C GLY A 80 9.59 0.38 -13.33
N ARG A 81 9.97 1.62 -13.63
CA ARG A 81 11.11 2.28 -12.97
C ARG A 81 10.64 3.04 -11.74
N SER A 82 11.44 2.94 -10.69
CA SER A 82 11.18 3.66 -9.43
C SER A 82 11.33 5.16 -9.64
N ILE A 83 10.36 5.94 -9.14
CA ILE A 83 10.40 7.41 -9.18
C ILE A 83 10.95 8.01 -7.88
N MET A 84 11.12 7.18 -6.86
CA MET A 84 11.72 7.53 -5.58
C MET A 84 12.32 6.28 -4.95
N PRO A 85 13.21 6.40 -3.96
CA PRO A 85 13.71 5.21 -3.27
C PRO A 85 12.58 4.41 -2.65
N PRO A 86 12.61 3.06 -2.73
CA PRO A 86 11.59 2.23 -2.09
C PRO A 86 11.53 2.48 -0.59
N ILE A 87 10.32 2.45 -0.05
CA ILE A 87 10.10 2.58 1.38
C ILE A 87 10.01 1.19 1.97
N GLU A 88 10.87 0.89 2.94
CA GLU A 88 10.93 -0.42 3.58
C GLU A 88 10.50 -0.33 5.02
N VAL A 89 9.62 -1.24 5.44
CA VAL A 89 9.08 -1.30 6.80
C VAL A 89 9.27 -2.71 7.33
N PRO A 90 10.05 -2.89 8.42
CA PRO A 90 10.15 -4.19 9.06
C PRO A 90 8.84 -4.53 9.78
N VAL A 91 8.41 -5.77 9.67
CA VAL A 91 7.16 -6.24 10.26
C VAL A 91 7.43 -7.52 11.03
N ALA A 92 7.16 -7.49 12.33
CA ALA A 92 7.22 -8.68 13.18
C ALA A 92 5.80 -9.19 13.40
N VAL A 93 5.53 -10.43 13.02
CA VAL A 93 4.22 -11.05 13.16
C VAL A 93 4.29 -12.08 14.26
N THR A 94 3.49 -11.86 15.31
CA THR A 94 3.31 -12.80 16.42
C THR A 94 1.83 -12.87 16.71
N LEU A 95 1.25 -14.06 16.58
CA LEU A 95 -0.15 -14.25 16.88
C LEU A 95 -0.32 -14.61 18.36
N PRO A 96 -1.31 -14.00 19.05
CA PRO A 96 -1.73 -14.49 20.38
C PRO A 96 -2.14 -15.96 20.31
N ALA A 97 -2.02 -16.68 21.43
CA ALA A 97 -2.21 -18.14 21.48
C ALA A 97 -3.56 -18.62 20.96
N ASP A 98 -4.61 -17.81 21.14
CA ASP A 98 -5.99 -18.15 20.75
C ASP A 98 -6.42 -17.45 19.47
N ALA A 99 -5.56 -16.66 18.86
CA ALA A 99 -5.92 -15.93 17.66
C ALA A 99 -5.83 -16.81 16.41
N LEU A 100 -6.85 -16.70 15.56
CA LEU A 100 -6.86 -17.39 14.26
C LEU A 100 -6.13 -16.57 13.19
N PHE A 101 -6.08 -15.27 13.38
CA PHE A 101 -5.38 -14.35 12.48
C PHE A 101 -4.99 -13.09 13.24
N LEU A 102 -4.10 -12.32 12.64
CA LEU A 102 -3.70 -11.01 13.13
C LEU A 102 -3.83 -10.02 11.98
N THR A 103 -4.57 -8.94 12.22
CA THR A 103 -4.69 -7.87 11.24
C THR A 103 -3.90 -6.67 11.70
N ARG A 104 -3.11 -6.09 10.78
CA ARG A 104 -2.32 -4.89 11.06
C ARG A 104 -2.56 -3.85 9.99
N ASN A 105 -2.64 -2.61 10.45
CA ASN A 105 -2.75 -1.45 9.57
C ASN A 105 -1.38 -0.79 9.44
N PHE A 106 -1.05 -0.40 8.21
CA PHE A 106 0.17 0.34 7.92
C PHE A 106 -0.23 1.65 7.27
N VAL A 107 0.18 2.76 7.88
CA VAL A 107 -0.05 4.09 7.35
C VAL A 107 1.32 4.70 7.09
N VAL A 108 1.64 4.90 5.83
CA VAL A 108 2.92 5.48 5.42
C VAL A 108 2.66 6.85 4.81
N ASN A 109 3.07 7.88 5.53
CA ASN A 109 2.90 9.26 5.08
C ASN A 109 4.01 9.63 4.11
N ILE A 110 3.64 10.24 3.00
CA ILE A 110 4.56 10.63 1.94
C ILE A 110 4.41 12.13 1.70
N GLN A 111 5.53 12.83 1.73
CA GLN A 111 5.56 14.26 1.49
C GLN A 111 6.34 14.56 0.22
N GLN A 112 5.91 15.57 -0.51
CA GLN A 112 6.60 16.08 -1.70
C GLN A 112 6.81 14.99 -2.76
N LEU A 113 5.74 14.27 -3.08
CA LEU A 113 5.78 13.25 -4.12
C LEU A 113 5.84 13.92 -5.48
N ARG A 114 6.91 13.68 -6.22
CA ARG A 114 7.19 14.38 -7.46
C ARG A 114 6.96 13.51 -8.68
N PHE A 115 6.28 14.06 -9.67
CA PHE A 115 6.02 13.43 -10.95
C PHE A 115 6.59 14.28 -12.08
N ALA A 116 7.56 13.74 -12.81
CA ALA A 116 8.17 14.44 -13.94
C ALA A 116 7.25 14.47 -15.15
N GLU A 117 6.43 13.43 -15.31
CA GLU A 117 5.58 13.25 -16.49
C GLU A 117 4.17 12.87 -16.09
N ALA A 118 3.21 13.23 -16.94
CA ALA A 118 1.86 12.70 -16.83
C ALA A 118 1.84 11.24 -17.29
N GLY A 119 0.89 10.47 -16.78
CA GLY A 119 0.71 9.08 -17.17
C GLY A 119 0.37 8.17 -16.02
N LEU A 120 0.50 6.89 -16.27
CA LEU A 120 0.14 5.85 -15.32
C LEU A 120 1.34 5.49 -14.44
N TYR A 121 1.09 5.51 -13.15
CA TYR A 121 2.03 5.07 -12.10
C TYR A 121 1.36 3.98 -11.27
N SER A 122 2.15 3.31 -10.47
CA SER A 122 1.64 2.32 -9.53
C SER A 122 2.48 2.31 -8.26
N VAL A 123 1.85 2.04 -7.13
CA VAL A 123 2.57 1.69 -5.91
C VAL A 123 2.61 0.18 -5.84
N ASP A 124 3.78 -0.39 -6.03
CA ASP A 124 3.99 -1.83 -5.92
C ASP A 124 4.19 -2.17 -4.44
N VAL A 125 3.30 -2.97 -3.89
CA VAL A 125 3.34 -3.40 -2.49
C VAL A 125 3.93 -4.80 -2.46
N ARG A 126 5.09 -4.92 -1.82
CA ARG A 126 5.82 -6.19 -1.73
C ARG A 126 5.96 -6.63 -0.29
N LEU A 127 5.86 -7.93 -0.08
CA LEU A 127 6.19 -8.56 1.18
C LEU A 127 7.27 -9.60 0.93
N ASP A 128 8.39 -9.49 1.64
CA ASP A 128 9.55 -10.38 1.51
C ASP A 128 10.02 -10.52 0.05
N GLY A 129 9.99 -9.41 -0.69
CA GLY A 129 10.44 -9.36 -2.07
C GLY A 129 9.44 -9.82 -3.11
N GLN A 130 8.25 -10.25 -2.69
CA GLN A 130 7.20 -10.70 -3.61
C GLN A 130 6.10 -9.66 -3.72
N SER A 131 5.71 -9.32 -4.94
CA SER A 131 4.62 -8.38 -5.20
C SER A 131 3.29 -8.97 -4.75
N GLN A 132 2.55 -8.23 -3.92
CA GLN A 132 1.27 -8.67 -3.37
C GLN A 132 0.11 -7.81 -3.87
N ALA A 133 0.36 -6.56 -4.21
CA ALA A 133 -0.66 -5.65 -4.69
C ALA A 133 -0.04 -4.51 -5.50
N GLY A 134 -0.85 -3.93 -6.37
CA GLY A 134 -0.50 -2.72 -7.08
C GLY A 134 -1.59 -1.68 -6.87
N ILE A 135 -1.21 -0.49 -6.46
CA ILE A 135 -2.15 0.63 -6.29
C ILE A 135 -2.00 1.52 -7.51
N PRO A 136 -3.03 1.64 -8.37
CA PRO A 136 -2.93 2.47 -9.55
C PRO A 136 -2.95 3.95 -9.20
N LEU A 137 -2.18 4.73 -9.93
CA LEU A 137 -2.16 6.18 -9.79
C LEU A 137 -1.99 6.81 -11.17
N LEU A 138 -2.95 7.62 -11.55
CA LEU A 138 -2.92 8.35 -12.80
C LEU A 138 -2.60 9.81 -12.54
N VAL A 139 -1.59 10.34 -13.23
CA VAL A 139 -1.29 11.77 -13.19
C VAL A 139 -1.75 12.38 -14.49
N LYS A 140 -2.71 13.27 -14.39
CA LYS A 140 -3.34 13.95 -15.54
C LYS A 140 -2.96 15.41 -15.54
N LEU A 141 -2.50 15.88 -16.71
CA LEU A 141 -2.27 17.29 -16.92
C LEU A 141 -3.62 17.97 -17.23
N ILE A 142 -3.96 18.99 -16.44
CA ILE A 142 -5.16 19.78 -16.67
C ILE A 142 -4.82 20.84 -17.70
N GLN A 143 -5.49 20.80 -18.84
CA GLN A 143 -5.41 21.91 -19.77
C GLN A 143 -6.38 23.00 -19.33
N ARG A 144 -5.83 24.16 -18.94
CA ARG A 144 -6.66 25.34 -18.78
C ARG A 144 -7.17 25.75 -20.14
N THR A 145 -8.48 25.60 -20.35
CA THR A 145 -9.12 26.32 -21.42
C THR A 145 -8.99 27.80 -21.10
N ALA A 146 -8.24 28.52 -21.92
CA ALA A 146 -8.23 29.97 -21.86
C ALA A 146 -9.67 30.46 -22.06
N ALA A 147 -10.24 31.06 -21.04
CA ALA A 147 -11.52 31.73 -21.17
C ALA A 147 -11.33 33.07 -21.85
#